data_1b45b8b7a895266740be09a092a69c0f
#
_entry.id   1b45b8b7a895266740be09a092a69c0f
#
_cell.length_a   1.000
_cell.length_b   1.000
_cell.length_c   1.000
_cell.angle_alpha   90.00
_cell.angle_beta   90.00
_cell.angle_gamma   90.00
#
_symmetry.space_group_name_H-M   'P 1'
#
loop_
_entity.id
_entity.type
_entity.pdbx_description
1 polymer ?
#
loop_
_entity_poly.entity_id
_entity_poly.type
_entity_poly.pdbx_seq_one_letter_code
_entity_poly.pdbx_strand_id
1 'polypeptide(L)'
;MTIEDIQSAIPHRSPFLLIDKIIEQTEERIVCQKKFTGDEFWYQGHYPEYPLTPGVLLCESALQAGAVLLSSRTNESEAQKSAGIQDGVPVATRLNNVQFRAMVRPGDEILLEVELTEQLSTAFFMKAKVMNASTGKLAARLDFACTLAAKDDL
;
A
#
# COMPACT_ATOMS: atom_id res chain seq x y z
N MET A 1 2.02 15.66 -2.66
CA MET A 1 0.66 15.28 -3.03
C MET A 1 -0.15 14.97 -1.78
N THR A 2 -1.36 15.40 -1.78
CA THR A 2 -2.23 15.48 -0.60
C THR A 2 -3.08 14.22 -0.40
N ILE A 3 -3.87 14.22 0.69
CA ILE A 3 -4.82 13.15 0.96
C ILE A 3 -5.90 13.07 -0.13
N GLU A 4 -6.29 14.18 -0.71
CA GLU A 4 -7.25 14.24 -1.82
C GLU A 4 -6.73 13.54 -3.06
N ASP A 5 -5.43 13.68 -3.35
CA ASP A 5 -4.79 12.98 -4.47
C ASP A 5 -4.83 11.47 -4.25
N ILE A 6 -4.56 11.03 -3.02
CA ILE A 6 -4.63 9.61 -2.64
C ILE A 6 -6.07 9.10 -2.78
N GLN A 7 -7.04 9.83 -2.25
CA GLN A 7 -8.45 9.44 -2.31
C GLN A 7 -9.01 9.41 -3.74
N SER A 8 -8.43 10.20 -4.63
CA SER A 8 -8.77 10.15 -6.06
C SER A 8 -8.18 8.92 -6.74
N ALA A 9 -7.06 8.42 -6.22
CA ALA A 9 -6.34 7.29 -6.82
C ALA A 9 -6.87 5.93 -6.37
N ILE A 10 -7.30 5.81 -5.11
CA ILE A 10 -7.75 4.54 -4.52
C ILE A 10 -9.09 4.69 -3.78
N PRO A 11 -9.89 3.60 -3.71
CA PRO A 11 -11.21 3.67 -3.05
C PRO A 11 -11.16 3.65 -1.52
N HIS A 12 -10.03 3.35 -0.93
CA HIS A 12 -9.86 3.26 0.53
C HIS A 12 -10.21 4.58 1.22
N ARG A 13 -10.84 4.48 2.39
CA ARG A 13 -11.24 5.64 3.20
C ARG A 13 -10.96 5.37 4.68
N SER A 14 -10.88 6.43 5.48
CA SER A 14 -10.77 6.31 6.92
C SER A 14 -11.94 5.46 7.47
N PRO A 15 -11.69 4.55 8.42
CA PRO A 15 -10.44 4.38 9.19
C PRO A 15 -9.43 3.42 8.56
N PHE A 16 -9.65 2.91 7.35
CA PHE A 16 -8.79 1.93 6.69
C PHE A 16 -7.88 2.54 5.62
N LEU A 17 -7.81 3.84 5.49
CA LEU A 17 -6.83 4.50 4.64
C LEU A 17 -5.52 4.65 5.41
N LEU A 18 -4.50 3.89 5.00
CA LEU A 18 -3.24 3.73 5.73
C LEU A 18 -2.06 4.45 5.06
N ILE A 19 -2.36 5.53 4.36
CA ILE A 19 -1.38 6.43 3.73
C ILE A 19 -1.83 7.85 4.03
N ASP A 20 -0.90 8.72 4.45
CA ASP A 20 -1.20 10.12 4.71
C ASP A 20 -0.81 11.03 3.55
N LYS A 21 0.32 10.75 2.90
CA LYS A 21 0.78 11.54 1.75
C LYS A 21 1.74 10.77 0.86
N ILE A 22 1.87 11.25 -0.37
CA ILE A 22 2.86 10.78 -1.34
C ILE A 22 4.05 11.73 -1.29
N ILE A 23 5.24 11.17 -1.01
CA ILE A 23 6.49 11.92 -0.94
C ILE A 23 7.12 12.03 -2.32
N GLU A 24 7.13 10.93 -3.06
CA GLU A 24 7.79 10.81 -4.36
C GLU A 24 7.05 9.78 -5.19
N GLN A 25 6.93 10.03 -6.48
CA GLN A 25 6.34 9.07 -7.41
C GLN A 25 6.97 9.19 -8.79
N THR A 26 7.34 8.05 -9.35
CA THR A 26 7.72 7.88 -10.75
C THR A 26 6.76 6.88 -11.40
N GLU A 27 7.02 6.48 -12.64
CA GLU A 27 6.20 5.45 -13.29
C GLU A 27 6.31 4.07 -12.65
N GLU A 28 7.46 3.78 -12.02
CA GLU A 28 7.77 2.45 -11.50
C GLU A 28 7.97 2.40 -9.99
N ARG A 29 7.97 3.54 -9.31
CA ARG A 29 8.26 3.62 -7.89
C ARG A 29 7.43 4.69 -7.21
N ILE A 30 7.01 4.40 -5.98
CA ILE A 30 6.31 5.36 -5.12
C ILE A 30 6.90 5.30 -3.71
N VAL A 31 6.97 6.46 -3.08
CA VAL A 31 7.26 6.58 -1.65
C VAL A 31 6.11 7.32 -0.99
N CYS A 32 5.48 6.67 -0.04
CA CYS A 32 4.39 7.23 0.74
C CYS A 32 4.77 7.31 2.21
N GLN A 33 4.02 8.10 2.95
CA GLN A 33 4.21 8.29 4.38
C GLN A 33 2.90 8.04 5.11
N LYS A 34 3.01 7.43 6.30
CA LYS A 34 1.91 7.27 7.25
C LYS A 34 2.43 7.54 8.65
N LYS A 35 1.71 8.35 9.41
CA LYS A 35 1.97 8.55 10.84
C LYS A 35 0.86 7.87 11.64
N PHE A 36 1.27 7.06 12.61
CA PHE A 36 0.35 6.45 13.57
C PHE A 36 0.22 7.35 14.78
N THR A 37 -1.00 7.84 15.02
CA THR A 37 -1.26 8.81 16.09
C THR A 37 -1.42 8.14 17.46
N GLY A 38 -1.85 6.88 17.46
CA GLY A 38 -2.19 6.12 18.66
C GLY A 38 -3.70 6.00 18.88
N ASP A 39 -4.50 6.76 18.13
CA ASP A 39 -5.95 6.74 18.24
C ASP A 39 -6.63 5.72 17.30
N GLU A 40 -5.84 5.05 16.47
CA GLU A 40 -6.35 4.06 15.54
C GLU A 40 -6.97 2.86 16.30
N PHE A 41 -8.05 2.33 15.77
CA PHE A 41 -8.90 1.35 16.46
C PHE A 41 -8.19 0.06 16.89
N TRP A 42 -7.15 -0.38 16.14
CA TRP A 42 -6.47 -1.65 16.40
C TRP A 42 -5.62 -1.65 17.68
N TYR A 43 -5.17 -0.50 18.15
CA TYR A 43 -4.32 -0.43 19.35
C TYR A 43 -5.04 -0.85 20.62
N GLN A 44 -6.37 -0.74 20.67
CA GLN A 44 -7.16 -1.14 21.84
C GLN A 44 -7.12 -2.66 22.08
N GLY A 45 -6.98 -3.44 21.02
CA GLY A 45 -7.01 -4.89 21.07
C GLY A 45 -5.70 -5.58 20.73
N HIS A 46 -4.71 -4.83 20.27
CA HIS A 46 -3.42 -5.42 19.85
C HIS A 46 -2.33 -5.03 20.84
N TYR A 47 -2.15 -5.89 21.86
CA TYR A 47 -1.27 -5.71 23.01
C TYR A 47 -1.63 -4.44 23.79
N PRO A 48 -2.77 -4.42 24.53
CA PRO A 48 -3.24 -3.19 25.20
C PRO A 48 -2.24 -2.54 26.15
N GLU A 49 -1.37 -3.33 26.79
CA GLU A 49 -0.33 -2.82 27.70
C GLU A 49 0.93 -2.34 26.95
N TYR A 50 1.12 -2.84 25.72
CA TYR A 50 2.25 -2.49 24.84
C TYR A 50 1.72 -2.29 23.43
N PRO A 51 1.00 -1.20 23.15
CA PRO A 51 0.39 -1.01 21.85
C PRO A 51 1.40 -1.15 20.70
N LEU A 52 1.03 -1.93 19.72
CA LEU A 52 1.88 -2.30 18.61
C LEU A 52 1.06 -2.30 17.32
N THR A 53 1.61 -1.73 16.26
CA THR A 53 0.96 -1.79 14.96
C THR A 53 1.02 -3.23 14.44
N PRO A 54 -0.13 -3.86 14.13
CA PRO A 54 -0.14 -5.19 13.54
C PRO A 54 0.69 -5.23 12.26
N GLY A 55 1.57 -6.24 12.14
CA GLY A 55 2.42 -6.39 10.95
C GLY A 55 1.62 -6.49 9.67
N VAL A 56 0.47 -7.15 9.70
CA VAL A 56 -0.42 -7.28 8.55
C VAL A 56 -0.95 -5.93 8.06
N LEU A 57 -1.07 -4.94 8.95
CA LEU A 57 -1.47 -3.58 8.55
C LEU A 57 -0.31 -2.81 7.92
N LEU A 58 0.93 -3.13 8.25
CA LEU A 58 2.09 -2.60 7.53
C LEU A 58 2.10 -3.13 6.09
N CYS A 59 1.76 -4.41 5.91
CA CYS A 59 1.57 -4.96 4.57
C CYS A 59 0.44 -4.25 3.82
N GLU A 60 -0.69 -4.03 4.48
CA GLU A 60 -1.83 -3.33 3.87
C GLU A 60 -1.45 -1.90 3.45
N SER A 61 -0.71 -1.17 4.28
CA SER A 61 -0.20 0.16 3.91
C SER A 61 0.63 0.10 2.62
N ALA A 62 1.50 -0.90 2.49
CA ALA A 62 2.31 -1.10 1.30
C ALA A 62 1.46 -1.46 0.08
N LEU A 63 0.44 -2.29 0.25
CA LEU A 63 -0.51 -2.63 -0.82
C LEU A 63 -1.25 -1.38 -1.31
N GLN A 64 -1.67 -0.51 -0.40
CA GLN A 64 -2.34 0.74 -0.74
C GLN A 64 -1.40 1.68 -1.52
N ALA A 65 -0.14 1.79 -1.10
CA ALA A 65 0.86 2.57 -1.84
C ALA A 65 1.05 2.02 -3.26
N GLY A 66 1.11 0.70 -3.40
CA GLY A 66 1.17 0.05 -4.71
C GLY A 66 -0.07 0.33 -5.56
N ALA A 67 -1.25 0.33 -4.95
CA ALA A 67 -2.49 0.65 -5.65
C ALA A 67 -2.49 2.10 -6.17
N VAL A 68 -1.96 3.03 -5.39
CA VAL A 68 -1.78 4.43 -5.84
C VAL A 68 -0.84 4.48 -7.04
N LEU A 69 0.29 3.77 -6.97
CA LEU A 69 1.25 3.70 -8.09
C LEU A 69 0.58 3.20 -9.37
N LEU A 70 -0.26 2.17 -9.26
CA LEU A 70 -0.94 1.56 -10.40
C LEU A 70 -2.09 2.40 -10.94
N SER A 71 -2.65 3.32 -10.16
CA SER A 71 -3.81 4.11 -10.57
C SER A 71 -3.59 4.92 -11.84
N SER A 72 -2.37 5.41 -12.04
CA SER A 72 -2.00 6.15 -13.25
C SER A 72 -1.88 5.26 -14.49
N ARG A 73 -1.73 3.95 -14.30
CA ARG A 73 -1.56 2.97 -15.39
C ARG A 73 -2.86 2.30 -15.79
N THR A 74 -3.88 2.32 -14.92
CA THR A 74 -5.13 1.58 -15.15
C THR A 74 -5.95 2.11 -16.33
N ASN A 75 -5.75 3.36 -16.68
CA ASN A 75 -6.50 4.00 -17.78
C ASN A 75 -5.84 3.84 -19.16
N GLU A 76 -4.62 3.29 -19.24
CA GLU A 76 -3.82 3.35 -20.46
C GLU A 76 -3.30 1.99 -20.96
N SER A 77 -3.46 0.89 -20.20
CA SER A 77 -2.85 -0.36 -20.63
C SER A 77 -3.64 -1.05 -21.74
N GLU A 78 -2.94 -1.48 -22.79
CA GLU A 78 -3.50 -2.26 -23.89
C GLU A 78 -4.07 -3.61 -23.41
N ALA A 79 -3.43 -4.23 -22.41
CA ALA A 79 -3.89 -5.48 -21.83
C ALA A 79 -5.25 -5.31 -21.15
N GLN A 80 -5.46 -4.18 -20.49
CA GLN A 80 -6.71 -3.85 -19.82
C GLN A 80 -7.83 -3.64 -20.85
N LYS A 81 -7.54 -2.90 -21.92
CA LYS A 81 -8.48 -2.69 -23.02
C LYS A 81 -8.84 -4.01 -23.71
N SER A 82 -7.85 -4.85 -23.94
CA SER A 82 -8.03 -6.18 -24.55
C SER A 82 -8.86 -7.12 -23.70
N ALA A 83 -8.76 -6.99 -22.36
CA ALA A 83 -9.55 -7.77 -21.41
C ALA A 83 -10.96 -7.19 -21.19
N GLY A 84 -11.29 -6.05 -21.83
CA GLY A 84 -12.57 -5.38 -21.64
C GLY A 84 -12.73 -4.72 -20.26
N ILE A 85 -11.64 -4.52 -19.55
CA ILE A 85 -11.64 -3.89 -18.23
C ILE A 85 -11.55 -2.39 -18.41
N GLN A 86 -12.65 -1.69 -18.14
CA GLN A 86 -12.68 -0.23 -18.03
C GLN A 86 -12.75 0.11 -16.53
N ASP A 87 -12.03 1.15 -16.11
CA ASP A 87 -12.01 1.60 -14.72
C ASP A 87 -11.66 0.48 -13.73
N GLY A 88 -10.68 -0.35 -14.08
CA GLY A 88 -10.23 -1.45 -13.24
C GLY A 88 -9.67 -0.99 -11.90
N VAL A 89 -9.93 -1.76 -10.86
CA VAL A 89 -9.42 -1.52 -9.51
C VAL A 89 -8.34 -2.55 -9.21
N PRO A 90 -7.15 -2.13 -8.74
CA PRO A 90 -6.13 -3.08 -8.32
C PRO A 90 -6.61 -3.86 -7.10
N VAL A 91 -6.57 -5.18 -7.19
CA VAL A 91 -6.84 -6.09 -6.07
C VAL A 91 -5.65 -6.98 -5.84
N ALA A 92 -5.27 -7.18 -4.59
CA ALA A 92 -4.15 -8.03 -4.22
C ALA A 92 -4.49 -9.49 -4.48
N THR A 93 -3.57 -10.19 -5.15
CA THR A 93 -3.71 -11.61 -5.45
C THR A 93 -2.69 -12.46 -4.72
N ARG A 94 -1.61 -11.86 -4.25
CA ARG A 94 -0.48 -12.61 -3.71
C ARG A 94 0.36 -11.77 -2.77
N LEU A 95 0.73 -12.36 -1.62
CA LEU A 95 1.77 -11.85 -0.72
C LEU A 95 2.83 -12.92 -0.59
N ASN A 96 4.09 -12.57 -0.83
CA ASN A 96 5.21 -13.50 -0.76
C ASN A 96 6.38 -12.88 0.01
N ASN A 97 7.20 -13.73 0.61
CA ASN A 97 8.46 -13.32 1.23
C ASN A 97 8.29 -12.19 2.25
N VAL A 98 7.19 -12.24 3.00
CA VAL A 98 6.89 -11.24 4.02
C VAL A 98 7.80 -11.47 5.23
N GLN A 99 8.50 -10.42 5.64
CA GLN A 99 9.34 -10.45 6.84
C GLN A 99 9.03 -9.22 7.69
N PHE A 100 8.82 -9.44 8.98
CA PHE A 100 8.68 -8.37 9.97
C PHE A 100 9.97 -8.28 10.77
N ARG A 101 10.61 -7.11 10.76
CA ARG A 101 11.95 -6.92 11.31
C ARG A 101 12.01 -5.99 12.49
N ALA A 102 11.16 -4.99 12.55
CA ALA A 102 11.12 -4.04 13.64
C ALA A 102 9.69 -3.63 13.93
N MET A 103 9.46 -3.27 15.19
CA MET A 103 8.14 -2.84 15.65
C MET A 103 7.83 -1.41 15.22
N VAL A 104 6.55 -1.15 14.98
CA VAL A 104 6.02 0.19 14.75
C VAL A 104 4.99 0.46 15.85
N ARG A 105 5.22 1.51 16.61
CA ARG A 105 4.42 1.85 17.80
C ARG A 105 3.56 3.08 17.55
N PRO A 106 2.54 3.32 18.37
CA PRO A 106 1.82 4.59 18.35
C PRO A 106 2.80 5.77 18.40
N GLY A 107 2.58 6.77 17.55
CA GLY A 107 3.44 7.94 17.40
C GLY A 107 4.55 7.77 16.36
N ASP A 108 4.83 6.56 15.92
CA ASP A 108 5.84 6.33 14.90
C ASP A 108 5.33 6.72 13.51
N GLU A 109 6.28 7.10 12.68
CA GLU A 109 6.06 7.40 11.27
C GLU A 109 6.72 6.34 10.41
N ILE A 110 6.04 5.87 9.38
CA ILE A 110 6.60 4.94 8.42
C ILE A 110 6.71 5.57 7.04
N LEU A 111 7.72 5.13 6.29
CA LEU A 111 7.86 5.37 4.87
C LEU A 111 7.64 4.05 4.13
N LEU A 112 6.78 4.11 3.15
CA LEU A 112 6.39 2.98 2.30
C LEU A 112 7.04 3.17 0.95
N GLU A 113 8.03 2.37 0.65
CA GLU A 113 8.70 2.38 -0.66
C GLU A 113 8.23 1.16 -1.45
N VAL A 114 7.57 1.40 -2.56
CA VAL A 114 7.02 0.35 -3.42
C VAL A 114 7.55 0.52 -4.83
N GLU A 115 8.04 -0.58 -5.40
CA GLU A 115 8.60 -0.63 -6.73
C GLU A 115 7.87 -1.67 -7.58
N LEU A 116 7.45 -1.26 -8.78
CA LEU A 116 6.90 -2.17 -9.78
C LEU A 116 8.07 -2.87 -10.46
N THR A 117 8.15 -4.19 -10.31
CA THR A 117 9.25 -5.00 -10.85
C THR A 117 8.92 -5.65 -12.18
N GLU A 118 7.64 -5.99 -12.41
CA GLU A 118 7.21 -6.67 -13.62
C GLU A 118 5.72 -6.46 -13.86
N GLN A 119 5.34 -6.42 -15.12
CA GLN A 119 3.95 -6.42 -15.55
C GLN A 119 3.76 -7.50 -16.59
N LEU A 120 2.83 -8.43 -16.33
CA LEU A 120 2.46 -9.50 -17.25
C LEU A 120 0.95 -9.45 -17.46
N SER A 121 0.50 -9.01 -18.64
CA SER A 121 -0.93 -8.86 -18.95
C SER A 121 -1.58 -7.88 -17.94
N THR A 122 -2.56 -8.35 -17.15
CA THR A 122 -3.23 -7.56 -16.11
C THR A 122 -2.61 -7.75 -14.72
N ALA A 123 -1.53 -8.52 -14.61
CA ALA A 123 -0.84 -8.80 -13.34
C ALA A 123 0.35 -7.86 -13.16
N PHE A 124 0.46 -7.28 -11.97
CA PHE A 124 1.51 -6.34 -11.59
C PHE A 124 2.25 -6.91 -10.38
N PHE A 125 3.57 -7.06 -10.52
CA PHE A 125 4.43 -7.60 -9.46
C PHE A 125 5.24 -6.48 -8.83
N MET A 126 5.21 -6.42 -7.50
CA MET A 126 5.80 -5.32 -6.75
C MET A 126 6.63 -5.82 -5.57
N LYS A 127 7.61 -5.01 -5.19
CA LYS A 127 8.40 -5.17 -3.97
C LYS A 127 8.21 -3.95 -3.10
N ALA A 128 8.11 -4.17 -1.80
CA ALA A 128 7.93 -3.09 -0.85
C ALA A 128 8.86 -3.20 0.34
N LYS A 129 9.25 -2.03 0.85
CA LYS A 129 9.92 -1.85 2.13
C LYS A 129 9.11 -0.89 2.97
N VAL A 130 8.93 -1.24 4.24
CA VAL A 130 8.29 -0.39 5.22
C VAL A 130 9.36 0.02 6.22
N MET A 131 9.79 1.29 6.16
CA MET A 131 10.79 1.83 7.06
C MET A 131 10.11 2.55 8.23
N ASN A 132 10.53 2.24 9.45
CA ASN A 132 10.17 3.07 10.58
C ASN A 132 11.06 4.31 10.57
N ALA A 133 10.53 5.45 10.11
CA ALA A 133 11.29 6.69 9.98
C ALA A 133 11.66 7.29 11.34
N SER A 134 10.90 6.98 12.39
CA SER A 134 11.17 7.45 13.74
C SER A 134 12.38 6.76 14.38
N THR A 135 12.65 5.50 14.03
CA THR A 135 13.77 4.73 14.57
C THR A 135 14.90 4.50 13.56
N GLY A 136 14.64 4.73 12.27
CA GLY A 136 15.60 4.46 11.19
C GLY A 136 15.72 2.98 10.82
N LYS A 137 14.85 2.11 11.34
CA LYS A 137 14.92 0.66 11.13
C LYS A 137 13.95 0.19 10.06
N LEU A 138 14.35 -0.85 9.32
CA LEU A 138 13.44 -1.55 8.42
C LEU A 138 12.40 -2.32 9.28
N ALA A 139 11.13 -1.95 9.15
CA ALA A 139 10.05 -2.59 9.91
C ALA A 139 9.55 -3.85 9.22
N ALA A 140 9.35 -3.80 7.90
CA ALA A 140 8.88 -4.93 7.12
C ALA A 140 9.37 -4.87 5.69
N ARG A 141 9.40 -6.03 5.04
CA ARG A 141 9.59 -6.13 3.60
C ARG A 141 8.68 -7.22 3.06
N LEU A 142 8.21 -7.04 1.84
CA LEU A 142 7.30 -7.99 1.20
C LEU A 142 7.38 -7.88 -0.32
N ASP A 143 7.03 -8.97 -0.97
CA ASP A 143 6.71 -9.00 -2.38
C ASP A 143 5.22 -9.23 -2.51
N PHE A 144 4.58 -8.60 -3.48
CA PHE A 144 3.16 -8.80 -3.70
C PHE A 144 2.80 -8.65 -5.17
N ALA A 145 1.63 -9.16 -5.52
CA ALA A 145 1.07 -9.01 -6.84
C ALA A 145 -0.37 -8.51 -6.74
N CYS A 146 -0.74 -7.69 -7.72
CA CYS A 146 -2.10 -7.20 -7.91
C CYS A 146 -2.56 -7.56 -9.32
N THR A 147 -3.87 -7.69 -9.48
CA THR A 147 -4.51 -7.71 -10.79
C THR A 147 -5.56 -6.61 -10.84
N LEU A 148 -5.96 -6.22 -12.03
CA LEU A 148 -7.06 -5.30 -12.22
C LEU A 148 -8.36 -6.06 -12.28
N ALA A 149 -9.29 -5.74 -11.38
CA ALA A 149 -10.64 -6.29 -11.40
C ALA A 149 -11.62 -5.23 -11.89
N ALA A 150 -12.61 -5.64 -12.68
CA ALA A 150 -13.70 -4.74 -13.04
C ALA A 150 -14.50 -4.37 -11.79
N LYS A 151 -14.93 -3.11 -11.68
CA LYS A 151 -15.73 -2.66 -10.53
C LYS A 151 -17.00 -3.48 -10.33
N ASP A 152 -17.60 -3.94 -11.41
CA ASP A 152 -18.82 -4.73 -11.39
C ASP A 152 -18.63 -6.14 -10.80
N ASP A 153 -17.37 -6.58 -10.69
CA ASP A 153 -17.03 -7.90 -10.14
C ASP A 153 -16.66 -7.84 -8.63
N LEU A 154 -16.76 -6.67 -8.02
CA LEU A 154 -16.41 -6.47 -6.61
C LEU A 154 -17.60 -6.59 -5.66
#